data_3fe6da0771c520b904ef7c3870f51061
#
_entry.id   3fe6da0771c520b904ef7c3870f51061
#
_cell.length_a   1.000
_cell.length_b   1.000
_cell.length_c   1.000
_cell.angle_alpha   90.00
_cell.angle_beta   90.00
_cell.angle_gamma   90.00
#
_symmetry.space_group_name_H-M   'P 1'
#
loop_
_entity.id
_entity.type
_entity.pdbx_description
1 polymer ?
#
loop_
_entity_poly.entity_id
_entity_poly.type
_entity_poly.pdbx_seq_one_letter_code
_entity_poly.pdbx_strand_id
1 'polypeptide(L)'
;MDWTVQEQHIAQQAFQRAYNREITALTDLVREMAKSVSNIQDIWRLHDFLSARRHEIDGKYDYDYPSLMFVFANLIKDGWLSLEELEGLQSDKLAKIAALTRM
;
A
#
# COMPACT_ATOMS: atom_id res chain seq x y z
N MET A 1 -21.12 2.07 -7.06
CA MET A 1 -20.85 3.16 -6.12
C MET A 1 -19.95 4.17 -6.81
N ASP A 2 -20.46 5.35 -7.02
CA ASP A 2 -19.76 6.38 -7.79
C ASP A 2 -18.77 7.14 -6.92
N TRP A 3 -17.68 7.58 -7.56
CA TRP A 3 -16.64 8.40 -6.93
C TRP A 3 -16.74 9.82 -7.51
N THR A 4 -17.05 10.79 -6.67
CA THR A 4 -17.08 12.19 -7.10
C THR A 4 -15.69 12.68 -7.43
N VAL A 5 -15.58 13.82 -8.14
CA VAL A 5 -14.29 14.42 -8.47
C VAL A 5 -13.49 14.70 -7.20
N GLN A 6 -14.14 15.23 -6.15
CA GLN A 6 -13.49 15.48 -4.88
C GLN A 6 -13.00 14.19 -4.23
N GLU A 7 -13.83 13.14 -4.26
CA GLU A 7 -13.44 11.83 -3.72
C GLU A 7 -12.29 11.23 -4.51
N GLN A 8 -12.28 11.38 -5.83
CA GLN A 8 -11.17 10.92 -6.66
C GLN A 8 -9.85 11.58 -6.27
N HIS A 9 -9.91 12.88 -5.99
CA HIS A 9 -8.72 13.63 -5.57
C HIS A 9 -8.21 13.12 -4.23
N ILE A 10 -9.09 12.92 -3.26
CA ILE A 10 -8.73 12.38 -1.95
C ILE A 10 -8.12 10.98 -2.10
N ALA A 11 -8.75 10.15 -2.92
CA ALA A 11 -8.29 8.78 -3.16
C ALA A 11 -6.90 8.75 -3.79
N GLN A 12 -6.66 9.59 -4.80
CA GLN A 12 -5.35 9.67 -5.46
C GLN A 12 -4.25 10.07 -4.48
N GLN A 13 -4.52 11.06 -3.64
CA GLN A 13 -3.53 11.50 -2.66
C GLN A 13 -3.24 10.44 -1.60
N ALA A 14 -4.28 9.79 -1.09
CA ALA A 14 -4.12 8.74 -0.09
C ALA A 14 -3.35 7.55 -0.67
N PHE A 15 -3.69 7.12 -1.87
CA PHE A 15 -3.03 6.03 -2.59
C PHE A 15 -1.54 6.33 -2.77
N GLN A 16 -1.22 7.52 -3.29
CA GLN A 16 0.16 7.91 -3.55
C GLN A 16 0.96 8.02 -2.23
N ARG A 17 0.34 8.55 -1.19
CA ARG A 17 0.98 8.68 0.12
C ARG A 17 1.34 7.32 0.71
N ALA A 18 0.41 6.37 0.66
CA ALA A 18 0.65 5.01 1.14
C ALA A 18 1.77 4.34 0.35
N TYR A 19 1.72 4.46 -0.98
CA TYR A 19 2.76 3.92 -1.86
C TYR A 19 4.14 4.47 -1.52
N ASN A 20 4.24 5.79 -1.39
CA ASN A 20 5.52 6.45 -1.09
C ASN A 20 6.07 5.99 0.26
N ARG A 21 5.22 5.81 1.28
CA ARG A 21 5.63 5.31 2.59
C ARG A 21 6.19 3.91 2.50
N GLU A 22 5.52 3.04 1.78
CA GLU A 22 5.97 1.65 1.64
C GLU A 22 7.26 1.56 0.85
N ILE A 23 7.39 2.33 -0.25
CA ILE A 23 8.61 2.33 -1.06
C ILE A 23 9.79 2.89 -0.26
N THR A 24 9.58 3.93 0.54
CA THR A 24 10.64 4.47 1.40
C THR A 24 11.10 3.42 2.41
N ALA A 25 10.18 2.73 3.06
CA ALA A 25 10.51 1.67 4.01
C ALA A 25 11.24 0.52 3.33
N LEU A 26 10.80 0.12 2.14
CA LEU A 26 11.46 -0.93 1.38
C LEU A 26 12.87 -0.52 0.97
N THR A 27 13.06 0.72 0.53
CA THR A 27 14.38 1.24 0.15
C THR A 27 15.35 1.18 1.34
N ASP A 28 14.90 1.58 2.52
CA ASP A 28 15.72 1.54 3.73
C ASP A 28 16.07 0.11 4.10
N LEU A 29 15.12 -0.81 3.99
CA LEU A 29 15.34 -2.22 4.29
C LEU A 29 16.36 -2.84 3.32
N VAL A 30 16.25 -2.53 2.03
CA VAL A 30 17.18 -3.04 1.01
C VAL A 30 18.60 -2.54 1.29
N ARG A 31 18.74 -1.27 1.68
CA ARG A 31 20.06 -0.73 2.05
C ARG A 31 20.68 -1.50 3.22
N GLU A 32 19.87 -1.81 4.25
CA GLU A 32 20.33 -2.58 5.39
C GLU A 32 20.70 -4.02 4.99
N MET A 33 19.88 -4.67 4.18
CA MET A 33 20.15 -6.02 3.71
C MET A 33 21.43 -6.06 2.87
N ALA A 34 21.64 -5.05 2.01
CA ALA A 34 22.82 -4.96 1.16
C ALA A 34 24.11 -4.87 1.99
N LYS A 35 24.10 -4.19 3.13
CA LYS A 35 25.25 -4.10 4.01
C LYS A 35 25.68 -5.44 4.57
N SER A 36 24.75 -6.38 4.68
CA SER A 36 25.01 -7.71 5.25
C SER A 36 25.41 -8.75 4.19
N VAL A 37 25.46 -8.35 2.92
CA VAL A 37 25.84 -9.24 1.83
C VAL A 37 27.34 -9.53 1.91
N SER A 38 27.72 -10.79 2.02
CA SER A 38 29.12 -11.21 2.11
C SER A 38 29.46 -12.35 1.15
N ASN A 39 28.47 -13.04 0.57
CA ASN A 39 28.69 -14.16 -0.33
C ASN A 39 27.56 -14.23 -1.35
N ILE A 40 27.73 -15.14 -2.32
CA ILE A 40 26.77 -15.26 -3.42
C ILE A 40 25.37 -15.68 -2.92
N GLN A 41 25.28 -16.50 -1.88
CA GLN A 41 24.00 -16.93 -1.34
C GLN A 41 23.22 -15.77 -0.79
N ASP A 42 23.87 -14.81 -0.16
CA ASP A 42 23.23 -13.59 0.35
C ASP A 42 22.66 -12.77 -0.80
N ILE A 43 23.35 -12.72 -1.93
CA ILE A 43 22.88 -12.02 -3.13
C ILE A 43 21.60 -12.68 -3.66
N TRP A 44 21.58 -14.01 -3.74
CA TRP A 44 20.38 -14.71 -4.21
C TRP A 44 19.22 -14.56 -3.26
N ARG A 45 19.46 -14.53 -1.95
CA ARG A 45 18.41 -14.26 -0.96
C ARG A 45 17.83 -12.86 -1.15
N LEU A 46 18.67 -11.88 -1.41
CA LEU A 46 18.22 -10.51 -1.68
C LEU A 46 17.39 -10.46 -2.96
N HIS A 47 17.85 -11.14 -4.00
CA HIS A 47 17.11 -11.24 -5.26
C HIS A 47 15.72 -11.85 -5.04
N ASP A 48 15.66 -12.97 -4.31
CA ASP A 48 14.40 -13.66 -4.06
C ASP A 48 13.45 -12.80 -3.22
N PHE A 49 13.97 -12.12 -2.22
CA PHE A 49 13.21 -11.19 -1.40
C PHE A 49 12.61 -10.08 -2.25
N LEU A 50 13.41 -9.45 -3.10
CA LEU A 50 12.96 -8.35 -3.95
C LEU A 50 11.93 -8.82 -4.97
N SER A 51 12.12 -10.01 -5.53
CA SER A 51 11.17 -10.60 -6.49
C SER A 51 9.80 -10.79 -5.84
N ALA A 52 9.78 -11.36 -4.63
CA ALA A 52 8.54 -11.58 -3.88
C ALA A 52 7.87 -10.25 -3.52
N ARG A 53 8.63 -9.28 -3.05
CA ARG A 53 8.10 -7.96 -2.67
C ARG A 53 7.56 -7.21 -3.88
N ARG A 54 8.24 -7.29 -5.03
CA ARG A 54 7.76 -6.66 -6.27
C ARG A 54 6.41 -7.20 -6.67
N HIS A 55 6.29 -8.52 -6.65
CA HIS A 55 5.04 -9.20 -7.01
C HIS A 55 3.90 -8.77 -6.07
N GLU A 56 4.18 -8.73 -4.77
CA GLU A 56 3.22 -8.32 -3.74
C GLU A 56 2.78 -6.86 -3.93
N ILE A 57 3.73 -5.95 -4.14
CA ILE A 57 3.45 -4.52 -4.33
C ILE A 57 2.65 -4.31 -5.62
N ASP A 58 3.06 -4.93 -6.72
CA ASP A 58 2.36 -4.81 -8.00
C ASP A 58 0.92 -5.30 -7.89
N GLY A 59 0.67 -6.33 -7.09
CA GLY A 59 -0.67 -6.89 -6.91
C GLY A 59 -1.57 -6.07 -6.00
N LYS A 60 -1.00 -5.36 -5.01
CA LYS A 60 -1.81 -4.68 -4.01
C LYS A 60 -2.11 -3.22 -4.32
N TYR A 61 -1.29 -2.57 -5.15
CA TYR A 61 -1.51 -1.17 -5.53
C TYR A 61 -2.24 -1.10 -6.89
N ASP A 62 -3.50 -1.49 -6.86
CA ASP A 62 -4.36 -1.47 -8.04
C ASP A 62 -5.30 -0.27 -7.95
N TYR A 63 -5.04 0.77 -8.76
CA TYR A 63 -5.88 1.95 -8.78
C TYR A 63 -7.06 1.75 -9.71
N ASP A 64 -8.07 1.08 -9.19
CA ASP A 64 -9.29 0.71 -9.91
C ASP A 64 -10.47 0.97 -8.99
N TYR A 65 -11.36 1.87 -9.38
CA TYR A 65 -12.45 2.32 -8.50
C TYR A 65 -13.31 1.18 -7.95
N PRO A 66 -13.68 0.14 -8.72
CA PRO A 66 -14.43 -0.97 -8.13
C PRO A 66 -13.71 -1.71 -7.00
N SER A 67 -12.37 -1.72 -7.03
CA SER A 67 -11.56 -2.43 -6.04
C SER A 67 -10.97 -1.52 -4.96
N LEU A 68 -11.11 -0.21 -5.12
CA LEU A 68 -10.33 0.76 -4.35
C LEU A 68 -10.60 0.71 -2.85
N MET A 69 -11.84 0.43 -2.43
CA MET A 69 -12.16 0.31 -1.01
C MET A 69 -11.44 -0.86 -0.37
N PHE A 70 -11.29 -1.97 -1.09
CA PHE A 70 -10.52 -3.13 -0.62
C PHE A 70 -9.03 -2.80 -0.55
N VAL A 71 -8.52 -2.07 -1.54
CA VAL A 71 -7.12 -1.63 -1.55
C VAL A 71 -6.84 -0.76 -0.33
N PHE A 72 -7.67 0.24 -0.06
CA PHE A 72 -7.51 1.10 1.11
C PHE A 72 -7.60 0.32 2.42
N ALA A 73 -8.55 -0.61 2.53
CA ALA A 73 -8.66 -1.44 3.73
C ALA A 73 -7.38 -2.24 3.97
N ASN A 74 -6.81 -2.83 2.93
CA ASN A 74 -5.56 -3.57 3.04
C ASN A 74 -4.39 -2.68 3.44
N LEU A 75 -4.31 -1.47 2.86
CA LEU A 75 -3.25 -0.52 3.21
C LEU A 75 -3.35 -0.06 4.67
N ILE A 76 -4.56 0.10 5.17
CA ILE A 76 -4.79 0.44 6.59
C ILE A 76 -4.36 -0.72 7.48
N LYS A 77 -4.74 -1.95 7.14
CA LYS A 77 -4.33 -3.13 7.89
C LYS A 77 -2.81 -3.26 7.96
N ASP A 78 -2.14 -2.95 6.86
CA ASP A 78 -0.69 -3.06 6.76
C ASP A 78 0.04 -1.88 7.42
N GLY A 79 -0.68 -0.84 7.82
CA GLY A 79 -0.10 0.31 8.50
C GLY A 79 0.44 1.40 7.60
N TRP A 80 0.16 1.34 6.28
CA TRP A 80 0.64 2.36 5.33
C TRP A 80 -0.30 3.54 5.21
N LEU A 81 -1.52 3.42 5.72
CA LEU A 81 -2.56 4.44 5.61
C LEU A 81 -3.40 4.41 6.89
N SER A 82 -3.96 5.54 7.28
CA SER A 82 -4.94 5.61 8.36
C SER A 82 -6.30 6.01 7.78
N LEU A 83 -7.37 5.60 8.46
CA LEU A 83 -8.74 5.92 8.03
C LEU A 83 -8.95 7.44 7.98
N GLU A 84 -8.33 8.18 8.90
CA GLU A 84 -8.41 9.64 8.96
C GLU A 84 -7.89 10.31 7.68
N GLU A 85 -6.96 9.68 7.00
CA GLU A 85 -6.42 10.21 5.75
C GLU A 85 -7.38 10.08 4.57
N LEU A 86 -8.48 9.38 4.77
CA LEU A 86 -9.57 9.27 3.80
C LEU A 86 -10.74 10.19 4.12
N GLU A 87 -10.56 11.11 5.07
CA GLU A 87 -11.60 12.07 5.42
C GLU A 87 -12.02 12.87 4.20
N GLY A 88 -13.32 13.03 4.03
CA GLY A 88 -13.90 13.67 2.84
C GLY A 88 -14.59 12.69 1.90
N LEU A 89 -14.33 11.39 2.02
CA LEU A 89 -15.13 10.38 1.33
C LEU A 89 -16.52 10.32 1.97
N GLN A 90 -17.51 9.89 1.20
CA GLN A 90 -18.86 9.72 1.73
C GLN A 90 -18.85 8.72 2.87
N SER A 91 -19.77 8.93 3.82
CA SER A 91 -19.80 8.14 5.06
C SER A 91 -20.02 6.64 4.80
N ASP A 92 -20.76 6.28 3.75
CA ASP A 92 -20.99 4.87 3.40
C ASP A 92 -19.69 4.20 2.94
N LYS A 93 -18.84 4.92 2.19
CA LYS A 93 -17.53 4.41 1.77
C LYS A 93 -16.61 4.23 2.98
N LEU A 94 -16.55 5.23 3.85
CA LEU A 94 -15.73 5.17 5.05
C LEU A 94 -16.15 4.01 5.96
N ALA A 95 -17.46 3.82 6.14
CA ALA A 95 -17.99 2.72 6.95
C ALA A 95 -17.61 1.36 6.36
N LYS A 96 -17.68 1.22 5.03
CA LYS A 96 -17.33 -0.02 4.36
C LYS A 96 -15.83 -0.31 4.49
N ILE A 97 -15.00 0.69 4.28
CA ILE A 97 -13.54 0.54 4.44
C ILE A 97 -13.22 0.13 5.88
N ALA A 98 -13.81 0.82 6.87
CA ALA A 98 -13.60 0.50 8.27
C ALA A 98 -14.02 -0.95 8.60
N ALA A 99 -15.15 -1.39 8.05
CA ALA A 99 -15.61 -2.77 8.24
C ALA A 99 -14.62 -3.77 7.65
N LEU A 100 -14.11 -3.49 6.45
CA LEU A 100 -13.14 -4.36 5.77
C LEU A 100 -11.83 -4.46 6.54
N THR A 101 -11.40 -3.40 7.24
CA THR A 101 -10.18 -3.43 8.03
C THR A 101 -10.27 -4.34 9.24
N ARG A 102 -11.48 -4.65 9.68
CA ARG A 102 -11.71 -5.55 10.84
C ARG A 102 -11.82 -7.02 10.45
N MET A 103 -11.76 -7.35 9.19
CA MET A 103 -11.92 -8.73 8.71
C MET A 103 -10.58 -9.50 8.61
#